data_74fe794b405d0e3c2d07386b50b3ca40
#
_entry.id   74fe794b405d0e3c2d07386b50b3ca40
#
_cell.length_a   1.000
_cell.length_b   1.000
_cell.length_c   1.000
_cell.angle_alpha   90.00
_cell.angle_beta   90.00
_cell.angle_gamma   90.00
#
_symmetry.space_group_name_H-M   'P 1'
#
loop_
_entity.id
_entity.type
_entity.pdbx_description
1 polymer ?
#
loop_
_entity_poly.entity_id
_entity_poly.type
_entity_poly.pdbx_seq_one_letter_code
_entity_poly.pdbx_strand_id
1 'polypeptide(L)'
;MKSLIYGYGITGKSFERYLQKKNLEFDIFDSNISKFKNIEPFEEYDYIYCSPGVPRSVFKLLKTKSNVLTDLDIFFREDASIKIGITGTNRKSTTCFHLYQLFKSQDIVNLIGNIGNPMLDSINNGKKYSIIELSSFQLDKMSVNELDFGILLNIAEDHLDYHGSFEDYKRTKKKVLNSKKFLKTEDPYEIFEWVTGSKAQNQTFKDLPYRYQKVSNSIINDSKSTNMHSLQYAIELANKGLQNKNYVLITCGNPEKERFSKVSLDGPEEVLICGNHRKEISECIQNTNKKIFLNLRKALNHIKHEKNIKNILFSPGYPSGTDSVSYTHLRAHET
;
A
#
# COMPACT_ATOMS: atom_id res chain seq x y z
N MET A 1 25.00 -18.37 -17.61
CA MET A 1 23.69 -18.33 -16.92
C MET A 1 22.97 -17.11 -17.43
N LYS A 2 21.90 -17.29 -18.19
CA LYS A 2 21.14 -16.21 -18.82
C LYS A 2 19.94 -15.83 -17.96
N SER A 3 19.78 -14.57 -17.66
CA SER A 3 18.73 -14.07 -16.76
C SER A 3 17.82 -13.07 -17.43
N LEU A 4 16.55 -13.00 -17.00
CA LEU A 4 15.58 -12.02 -17.45
C LEU A 4 14.97 -11.28 -16.26
N ILE A 5 14.93 -9.96 -16.29
CA ILE A 5 14.12 -9.13 -15.38
C ILE A 5 12.77 -8.90 -16.05
N TYR A 6 11.68 -9.40 -15.46
CA TYR A 6 10.32 -9.24 -15.95
C TYR A 6 9.53 -8.21 -15.11
N GLY A 7 9.27 -7.04 -15.70
CA GLY A 7 8.69 -5.86 -15.05
C GLY A 7 9.75 -4.93 -14.47
N TYR A 8 9.89 -3.72 -15.04
CA TYR A 8 11.00 -2.79 -14.76
C TYR A 8 10.56 -1.54 -13.97
N GLY A 9 9.72 -1.76 -12.96
CA GLY A 9 9.40 -0.75 -11.94
C GLY A 9 10.51 -0.62 -10.88
N ILE A 10 10.15 -0.17 -9.68
CA ILE A 10 11.10 -0.01 -8.55
C ILE A 10 11.78 -1.34 -8.21
N THR A 11 11.02 -2.43 -8.13
CA THR A 11 11.55 -3.78 -7.87
C THR A 11 12.43 -4.26 -9.02
N GLY A 12 12.03 -4.03 -10.28
CA GLY A 12 12.83 -4.40 -11.45
C GLY A 12 14.20 -3.71 -11.47
N LYS A 13 14.26 -2.43 -11.11
CA LYS A 13 15.52 -1.69 -10.95
C LYS A 13 16.35 -2.21 -9.78
N SER A 14 15.73 -2.76 -8.74
CA SER A 14 16.44 -3.40 -7.64
C SER A 14 17.03 -4.76 -8.07
N PHE A 15 16.31 -5.54 -8.88
CA PHE A 15 16.88 -6.74 -9.53
C PHE A 15 18.08 -6.39 -10.39
N GLU A 16 18.02 -5.32 -11.20
CA GLU A 16 19.15 -4.88 -12.01
C GLU A 16 20.40 -4.64 -11.15
N ARG A 17 20.28 -3.82 -10.10
CA ARG A 17 21.42 -3.55 -9.19
C ARG A 17 21.94 -4.82 -8.52
N TYR A 18 21.04 -5.71 -8.12
CA TYR A 18 21.40 -6.98 -7.51
C TYR A 18 22.19 -7.87 -8.51
N LEU A 19 21.73 -8.01 -9.74
CA LEU A 19 22.41 -8.83 -10.77
C LEU A 19 23.74 -8.23 -11.19
N GLN A 20 23.81 -6.90 -11.34
CA GLN A 20 25.07 -6.18 -11.58
C GLN A 20 26.09 -6.42 -10.48
N LYS A 21 25.69 -6.35 -9.21
CA LYS A 21 26.55 -6.64 -8.05
C LYS A 21 27.06 -8.09 -8.04
N LYS A 22 26.31 -9.03 -8.61
CA LYS A 22 26.69 -10.44 -8.77
C LYS A 22 27.46 -10.71 -10.05
N ASN A 23 27.71 -9.71 -10.91
CA ASN A 23 28.31 -9.84 -12.25
C ASN A 23 27.56 -10.85 -13.15
N LEU A 24 26.24 -10.84 -13.09
CA LEU A 24 25.37 -11.69 -13.92
C LEU A 24 24.82 -10.90 -15.12
N GLU A 25 24.83 -11.52 -16.29
CA GLU A 25 24.20 -10.98 -17.49
C GLU A 25 22.69 -11.14 -17.43
N PHE A 26 21.96 -10.16 -17.92
CA PHE A 26 20.51 -10.16 -17.94
C PHE A 26 19.91 -9.32 -19.05
N ASP A 27 18.75 -9.75 -19.52
CA ASP A 27 17.85 -8.97 -20.35
C ASP A 27 16.76 -8.35 -19.48
N ILE A 28 16.07 -7.34 -20.03
CA ILE A 28 14.94 -6.67 -19.36
C ILE A 28 13.71 -6.73 -20.25
N PHE A 29 12.57 -7.09 -19.68
CA PHE A 29 11.27 -7.00 -20.32
C PHE A 29 10.31 -6.14 -19.50
N ASP A 30 9.65 -5.18 -20.17
CA ASP A 30 8.51 -4.44 -19.61
C ASP A 30 7.53 -4.08 -20.73
N SER A 31 6.27 -4.47 -20.58
CA SER A 31 5.23 -4.25 -21.60
C SER A 31 4.95 -2.77 -21.87
N ASN A 32 5.23 -1.89 -20.90
CA ASN A 32 4.97 -0.46 -20.97
C ASN A 32 6.18 0.35 -21.48
N ILE A 33 7.35 -0.28 -21.62
CA ILE A 33 8.58 0.39 -22.01
C ILE A 33 9.05 -0.17 -23.36
N SER A 34 8.93 0.63 -24.42
CA SER A 34 9.16 0.17 -25.81
C SER A 34 10.54 -0.43 -26.05
N LYS A 35 11.60 0.11 -25.44
CA LYS A 35 12.97 -0.40 -25.58
C LYS A 35 13.20 -1.78 -24.93
N PHE A 36 12.28 -2.25 -24.07
CA PHE A 36 12.38 -3.50 -23.34
C PHE A 36 11.34 -4.54 -23.79
N LYS A 37 10.99 -4.56 -25.06
CA LYS A 37 10.01 -5.52 -25.61
C LYS A 37 10.64 -6.69 -26.36
N ASN A 38 11.87 -6.57 -26.80
CA ASN A 38 12.56 -7.62 -27.55
C ASN A 38 13.37 -8.48 -26.58
N ILE A 39 12.94 -9.72 -26.43
CA ILE A 39 13.58 -10.75 -25.60
C ILE A 39 13.56 -12.07 -26.34
N GLU A 40 14.42 -12.98 -25.92
CA GLU A 40 14.40 -14.37 -26.37
C GLU A 40 13.16 -15.12 -25.80
N PRO A 41 12.84 -16.31 -26.32
CA PRO A 41 11.86 -17.20 -25.69
C PRO A 41 12.16 -17.43 -24.21
N PHE A 42 11.14 -17.51 -23.39
CA PHE A 42 11.33 -17.62 -21.93
C PHE A 42 12.11 -18.89 -21.51
N GLU A 43 12.07 -19.91 -22.31
CA GLU A 43 12.79 -21.18 -22.11
C GLU A 43 14.32 -21.03 -22.25
N GLU A 44 14.79 -19.97 -22.88
CA GLU A 44 16.22 -19.67 -23.06
C GLU A 44 16.84 -18.99 -21.83
N TYR A 45 16.02 -18.65 -20.83
CA TYR A 45 16.48 -18.05 -19.59
C TYR A 45 16.55 -19.10 -18.47
N ASP A 46 17.70 -19.20 -17.82
CA ASP A 46 17.89 -20.05 -16.63
C ASP A 46 17.03 -19.54 -15.45
N TYR A 47 16.95 -18.20 -15.33
CA TYR A 47 16.18 -17.53 -14.28
C TYR A 47 15.41 -16.33 -14.81
N ILE A 48 14.17 -16.18 -14.32
CA ILE A 48 13.32 -15.00 -14.53
C ILE A 48 13.05 -14.31 -13.19
N TYR A 49 13.54 -13.09 -13.04
CA TYR A 49 13.34 -12.24 -11.86
C TYR A 49 12.05 -11.45 -12.04
N CYS A 50 10.97 -11.87 -11.37
CA CYS A 50 9.62 -11.38 -11.62
C CYS A 50 9.17 -10.34 -10.59
N SER A 51 8.84 -9.14 -11.07
CA SER A 51 8.31 -8.06 -10.22
C SER A 51 6.91 -8.37 -9.69
N PRO A 52 6.54 -7.88 -8.47
CA PRO A 52 5.23 -8.15 -7.86
C PRO A 52 4.02 -7.72 -8.70
N GLY A 53 4.16 -6.62 -9.47
CA GLY A 53 3.10 -6.06 -10.31
C GLY A 53 2.74 -6.87 -11.57
N VAL A 54 3.51 -7.91 -11.89
CA VAL A 54 3.23 -8.78 -13.05
C VAL A 54 1.91 -9.54 -12.82
N PRO A 55 1.01 -9.60 -13.83
CA PRO A 55 -0.27 -10.30 -13.69
C PRO A 55 -0.10 -11.78 -13.28
N ARG A 56 -1.06 -12.30 -12.51
CA ARG A 56 -1.03 -13.67 -11.97
C ARG A 56 -0.97 -14.73 -13.06
N SER A 57 -1.69 -14.52 -14.16
CA SER A 57 -1.67 -15.43 -15.32
C SER A 57 -0.30 -15.51 -15.98
N VAL A 58 0.35 -14.35 -16.15
CA VAL A 58 1.71 -14.26 -16.70
C VAL A 58 2.72 -14.93 -15.76
N PHE A 59 2.66 -14.64 -14.46
CA PHE A 59 3.55 -15.28 -13.48
C PHE A 59 3.43 -16.82 -13.51
N LYS A 60 2.20 -17.36 -13.59
CA LYS A 60 1.99 -18.81 -13.73
C LYS A 60 2.61 -19.35 -15.02
N LEU A 61 2.43 -18.66 -16.14
CA LEU A 61 3.05 -19.03 -17.42
C LEU A 61 4.57 -19.07 -17.31
N LEU A 62 5.19 -18.02 -16.78
CA LEU A 62 6.64 -17.95 -16.61
C LEU A 62 7.19 -19.13 -15.81
N LYS A 63 6.49 -19.55 -14.73
CA LYS A 63 6.86 -20.71 -13.91
C LYS A 63 6.82 -22.06 -14.65
N THR A 64 6.08 -22.16 -15.76
CA THR A 64 6.09 -23.38 -16.60
C THR A 64 7.25 -23.41 -17.59
N LYS A 65 7.95 -22.26 -17.77
CA LYS A 65 8.96 -22.08 -18.81
C LYS A 65 10.38 -21.93 -18.27
N SER A 66 10.54 -21.43 -17.05
CA SER A 66 11.84 -21.15 -16.44
C SER A 66 11.76 -21.15 -14.90
N ASN A 67 12.91 -21.03 -14.24
CA ASN A 67 12.98 -20.81 -12.79
C ASN A 67 12.65 -19.36 -12.47
N VAL A 68 11.49 -19.12 -11.86
CA VAL A 68 11.03 -17.76 -11.51
C VAL A 68 11.36 -17.47 -10.06
N LEU A 69 12.04 -16.34 -9.83
CA LEU A 69 12.39 -15.81 -8.53
C LEU A 69 11.71 -14.45 -8.31
N THR A 70 11.22 -14.22 -7.10
CA THR A 70 10.76 -12.92 -6.63
C THR A 70 11.82 -12.26 -5.75
N ASP A 71 11.65 -10.97 -5.47
CA ASP A 71 12.48 -10.25 -4.50
C ASP A 71 12.41 -10.87 -3.10
N LEU A 72 11.24 -11.39 -2.70
CA LEU A 72 11.07 -12.14 -1.45
C LEU A 72 11.89 -13.43 -1.42
N ASP A 73 11.84 -14.24 -2.49
CA ASP A 73 12.57 -15.52 -2.55
C ASP A 73 14.07 -15.31 -2.40
N ILE A 74 14.61 -14.24 -3.00
CA ILE A 74 16.04 -13.90 -2.90
C ILE A 74 16.35 -13.37 -1.51
N PHE A 75 15.55 -12.42 -1.00
CA PHE A 75 15.77 -11.81 0.30
C PHE A 75 15.72 -12.86 1.43
N PHE A 76 14.77 -13.78 1.38
CA PHE A 76 14.66 -14.85 2.36
C PHE A 76 15.92 -15.75 2.38
N ARG A 77 16.45 -16.06 1.21
CA ARG A 77 17.59 -16.95 1.06
C ARG A 77 18.94 -16.29 1.43
N GLU A 78 19.09 -14.99 1.16
CA GLU A 78 20.40 -14.31 1.26
C GLU A 78 20.55 -13.38 2.47
N ASP A 79 19.45 -12.87 3.02
CA ASP A 79 19.53 -11.92 4.13
C ASP A 79 19.47 -12.64 5.48
N ALA A 80 20.37 -12.25 6.38
CA ALA A 80 20.51 -12.86 7.71
C ALA A 80 19.68 -12.17 8.81
N SER A 81 19.00 -11.06 8.51
CA SER A 81 18.22 -10.33 9.52
C SER A 81 16.99 -11.12 9.99
N ILE A 82 16.49 -10.77 11.17
CA ILE A 82 15.21 -11.25 11.69
C ILE A 82 14.09 -10.61 10.87
N LYS A 83 13.28 -11.42 10.19
CA LYS A 83 12.28 -11.01 9.21
C LYS A 83 10.90 -10.88 9.85
N ILE A 84 10.38 -9.65 9.89
CA ILE A 84 9.07 -9.29 10.45
C ILE A 84 8.15 -8.92 9.29
N GLY A 85 7.34 -9.86 8.81
CA GLY A 85 6.40 -9.64 7.70
C GLY A 85 5.06 -9.12 8.20
N ILE A 86 4.62 -7.99 7.67
CA ILE A 86 3.35 -7.35 8.04
C ILE A 86 2.45 -7.22 6.83
N THR A 87 1.23 -7.76 6.93
CA THR A 87 0.20 -7.62 5.90
C THR A 87 -1.16 -7.26 6.50
N GLY A 88 -2.03 -6.77 5.66
CA GLY A 88 -3.42 -6.41 5.95
C GLY A 88 -4.06 -5.77 4.74
N THR A 89 -5.35 -5.51 4.76
CA THR A 89 -5.97 -4.69 3.72
C THR A 89 -5.59 -3.24 3.93
N ASN A 90 -5.78 -2.72 5.12
CA ASN A 90 -5.51 -1.34 5.49
C ASN A 90 -4.44 -1.23 6.58
N ARG A 91 -3.90 -0.01 6.77
CA ARG A 91 -2.92 0.38 7.79
C ARG A 91 -1.54 -0.30 7.71
N LYS A 92 -1.25 -1.14 6.73
CA LYS A 92 0.06 -1.79 6.56
C LYS A 92 1.23 -0.81 6.70
N SER A 93 1.26 0.20 5.83
CA SER A 93 2.35 1.19 5.81
C SER A 93 2.44 1.99 7.10
N THR A 94 1.29 2.37 7.67
CA THR A 94 1.24 3.10 8.95
C THR A 94 1.82 2.26 10.07
N THR A 95 1.36 1.01 10.23
CA THR A 95 1.85 0.11 11.28
C THR A 95 3.33 -0.22 11.09
N CYS A 96 3.77 -0.51 9.85
CA CYS A 96 5.18 -0.73 9.56
C CYS A 96 6.04 0.49 9.91
N PHE A 97 5.57 1.69 9.57
CA PHE A 97 6.30 2.93 9.83
C PHE A 97 6.34 3.30 11.33
N HIS A 98 5.24 3.08 12.05
CA HIS A 98 5.21 3.29 13.50
C HIS A 98 6.11 2.26 14.20
N LEU A 99 6.02 0.98 13.84
CA LEU A 99 6.93 -0.04 14.36
C LEU A 99 8.40 0.29 14.06
N TYR A 100 8.71 0.75 12.84
CA TYR A 100 10.04 1.20 12.47
C TYR A 100 10.55 2.33 13.38
N GLN A 101 9.71 3.26 13.77
CA GLN A 101 10.08 4.34 14.68
C GLN A 101 10.43 3.84 16.09
N LEU A 102 9.79 2.77 16.58
CA LEU A 102 10.14 2.15 17.85
C LEU A 102 11.55 1.53 17.82
N PHE A 103 11.96 0.94 16.70
CA PHE A 103 13.30 0.37 16.52
C PHE A 103 14.38 1.41 16.18
N LYS A 104 14.01 2.50 15.51
CA LYS A 104 14.96 3.46 14.91
C LYS A 104 15.96 4.05 15.91
N SER A 105 15.60 4.16 17.18
CA SER A 105 16.50 4.68 18.22
C SER A 105 17.81 3.89 18.34
N GLN A 106 17.85 2.65 17.86
CA GLN A 106 18.98 1.73 17.91
C GLN A 106 19.71 1.56 16.57
N ASP A 107 19.22 2.19 15.48
CA ASP A 107 19.74 2.06 14.09
C ASP A 107 20.00 0.61 13.64
N ILE A 108 19.15 -0.32 14.04
CA ILE A 108 19.32 -1.77 13.82
C ILE A 108 18.21 -2.37 12.96
N VAL A 109 17.40 -1.56 12.28
CA VAL A 109 16.20 -2.04 11.58
C VAL A 109 16.10 -1.50 10.16
N ASN A 110 15.68 -2.36 9.24
CA ASN A 110 15.24 -2.02 7.90
C ASN A 110 13.72 -1.79 7.86
N LEU A 111 13.29 -0.85 7.03
CA LEU A 111 11.91 -0.72 6.57
C LEU A 111 11.90 -0.95 5.06
N ILE A 112 11.33 -2.06 4.60
CA ILE A 112 11.45 -2.56 3.24
C ILE A 112 10.15 -3.19 2.72
N GLY A 113 10.11 -3.52 1.45
CA GLY A 113 9.01 -4.20 0.78
C GLY A 113 8.11 -3.24 0.00
N ASN A 114 6.82 -3.25 0.27
CA ASN A 114 5.85 -2.37 -0.41
C ASN A 114 5.93 -0.90 0.06
N ILE A 115 6.68 -0.64 1.13
CA ILE A 115 7.08 0.69 1.63
C ILE A 115 8.58 0.69 1.93
N GLY A 116 9.18 1.87 1.99
CA GLY A 116 10.60 2.03 2.30
C GLY A 116 11.50 1.68 1.13
N ASN A 117 12.63 1.05 1.41
CA ASN A 117 13.60 0.67 0.41
C ASN A 117 13.22 -0.66 -0.28
N PRO A 118 13.62 -0.89 -1.53
CA PRO A 118 13.53 -2.20 -2.15
C PRO A 118 14.29 -3.25 -1.34
N MET A 119 13.73 -4.47 -1.22
CA MET A 119 14.29 -5.50 -0.36
C MET A 119 15.73 -5.86 -0.72
N LEU A 120 16.04 -6.03 -2.01
CA LEU A 120 17.36 -6.48 -2.44
C LEU A 120 18.47 -5.44 -2.17
N ASP A 121 18.11 -4.16 -2.12
CA ASP A 121 19.06 -3.10 -1.77
C ASP A 121 19.46 -3.13 -0.28
N SER A 122 18.76 -3.92 0.52
CA SER A 122 18.95 -4.03 1.98
C SER A 122 19.59 -5.37 2.42
N ILE A 123 19.88 -6.27 1.48
CA ILE A 123 20.47 -7.58 1.79
C ILE A 123 21.80 -7.40 2.52
N ASN A 124 21.93 -8.03 3.69
CA ASN A 124 23.14 -8.09 4.51
C ASN A 124 23.79 -6.72 4.78
N ASN A 125 22.98 -5.69 5.00
CA ASN A 125 23.45 -4.33 5.29
C ASN A 125 23.80 -4.09 6.76
N GLY A 126 23.90 -5.15 7.57
CA GLY A 126 24.29 -5.10 8.98
C GLY A 126 23.15 -4.81 9.96
N LYS A 127 21.91 -4.65 9.47
CA LYS A 127 20.74 -4.46 10.34
C LYS A 127 20.29 -5.80 10.94
N LYS A 128 19.89 -5.78 12.22
CA LYS A 128 19.44 -6.99 12.94
C LYS A 128 18.01 -7.39 12.56
N TYR A 129 17.16 -6.41 12.26
CA TYR A 129 15.74 -6.64 11.96
C TYR A 129 15.37 -6.07 10.60
N SER A 130 14.42 -6.72 9.92
CA SER A 130 13.80 -6.22 8.70
C SER A 130 12.29 -6.24 8.85
N ILE A 131 11.68 -5.05 8.93
CA ILE A 131 10.23 -4.85 8.86
C ILE A 131 9.85 -4.84 7.40
N ILE A 132 9.09 -5.85 6.97
CA ILE A 132 8.72 -6.09 5.57
C ILE A 132 7.23 -5.85 5.40
N GLU A 133 6.86 -4.74 4.75
CA GLU A 133 5.48 -4.57 4.30
C GLU A 133 5.18 -5.51 3.14
N LEU A 134 4.19 -6.40 3.31
CA LEU A 134 3.80 -7.39 2.32
C LEU A 134 2.45 -7.07 1.70
N SER A 135 2.44 -6.79 0.40
CA SER A 135 1.22 -6.71 -0.41
C SER A 135 0.64 -8.11 -0.67
N SER A 136 -0.64 -8.18 -1.06
CA SER A 136 -1.24 -9.45 -1.49
C SER A 136 -0.60 -10.01 -2.77
N PHE A 137 -0.08 -9.14 -3.64
CA PHE A 137 0.63 -9.55 -4.87
C PHE A 137 1.95 -10.25 -4.56
N GLN A 138 2.71 -9.76 -3.58
CA GLN A 138 3.94 -10.40 -3.10
C GLN A 138 3.64 -11.75 -2.43
N LEU A 139 2.66 -11.78 -1.53
CA LEU A 139 2.24 -13.01 -0.86
C LEU A 139 1.68 -14.06 -1.83
N ASP A 140 1.00 -13.65 -2.91
CA ASP A 140 0.50 -14.58 -3.93
C ASP A 140 1.65 -15.30 -4.64
N LYS A 141 2.72 -14.58 -4.95
CA LYS A 141 3.89 -15.08 -5.66
C LYS A 141 4.93 -15.75 -4.77
N MET A 142 4.86 -15.54 -3.46
CA MET A 142 5.78 -16.10 -2.47
C MET A 142 5.79 -17.63 -2.54
N SER A 143 6.94 -18.23 -2.81
CA SER A 143 7.11 -19.67 -2.95
C SER A 143 7.28 -20.33 -1.58
N VAL A 144 8.11 -19.76 -0.71
CA VAL A 144 8.40 -20.25 0.64
C VAL A 144 8.22 -19.11 1.62
N ASN A 145 7.68 -19.37 2.82
CA ASN A 145 7.59 -18.39 3.88
C ASN A 145 8.70 -18.63 4.91
N GLU A 146 9.72 -17.78 4.91
CA GLU A 146 10.83 -17.81 5.86
C GLU A 146 10.78 -16.61 6.83
N LEU A 147 9.62 -16.06 7.07
CA LEU A 147 9.43 -15.02 8.07
C LEU A 147 9.65 -15.59 9.48
N ASP A 148 10.42 -14.89 10.30
CA ASP A 148 10.54 -15.20 11.73
C ASP A 148 9.25 -14.81 12.46
N PHE A 149 8.68 -13.66 12.10
CA PHE A 149 7.45 -13.12 12.65
C PHE A 149 6.49 -12.70 11.53
N GLY A 150 5.27 -13.22 11.57
CA GLY A 150 4.20 -12.87 10.65
C GLY A 150 3.06 -12.14 11.33
N ILE A 151 2.73 -10.93 10.87
CA ILE A 151 1.66 -10.12 11.44
C ILE A 151 0.56 -9.91 10.42
N LEU A 152 -0.66 -10.26 10.81
CA LEU A 152 -1.88 -9.99 10.07
C LEU A 152 -2.69 -8.91 10.79
N LEU A 153 -2.83 -7.74 10.16
CA LEU A 153 -3.57 -6.62 10.73
C LEU A 153 -5.08 -6.84 10.59
N ASN A 154 -5.60 -6.68 9.39
CA ASN A 154 -7.02 -6.79 9.06
C ASN A 154 -7.23 -7.37 7.67
N ILE A 155 -8.43 -7.86 7.39
CA ILE A 155 -8.84 -8.33 6.06
C ILE A 155 -10.23 -7.76 5.77
N ALA A 156 -10.33 -7.00 4.67
CA ALA A 156 -11.55 -6.54 4.04
C ALA A 156 -11.45 -6.76 2.53
N GLU A 157 -12.54 -6.63 1.80
CA GLU A 157 -12.54 -6.78 0.34
C GLU A 157 -11.62 -5.74 -0.33
N ASP A 158 -10.73 -6.22 -1.21
CA ASP A 158 -9.85 -5.41 -2.04
C ASP A 158 -9.22 -6.28 -3.15
N HIS A 159 -8.79 -5.67 -4.24
CA HIS A 159 -8.07 -6.35 -5.34
C HIS A 159 -8.76 -7.61 -5.90
N LEU A 160 -10.11 -7.62 -5.96
CA LEU A 160 -10.87 -8.76 -6.50
C LEU A 160 -10.63 -8.96 -7.99
N ASP A 161 -10.28 -7.90 -8.72
CA ASP A 161 -9.83 -7.92 -10.12
C ASP A 161 -8.58 -8.82 -10.32
N TYR A 162 -7.68 -8.85 -9.36
CA TYR A 162 -6.49 -9.69 -9.39
C TYR A 162 -6.72 -11.09 -8.80
N HIS A 163 -7.38 -11.18 -7.64
CA HIS A 163 -7.52 -12.44 -6.90
C HIS A 163 -8.70 -13.29 -7.37
N GLY A 164 -9.68 -12.68 -8.06
CA GLY A 164 -10.90 -13.34 -8.55
C GLY A 164 -12.00 -13.49 -7.50
N SER A 165 -11.67 -13.69 -6.22
CA SER A 165 -12.63 -13.78 -5.12
C SER A 165 -12.07 -13.26 -3.80
N PHE A 166 -12.96 -12.88 -2.88
CA PHE A 166 -12.57 -12.46 -1.52
C PHE A 166 -11.90 -13.61 -0.75
N GLU A 167 -12.36 -14.85 -0.93
CA GLU A 167 -11.77 -16.01 -0.26
C GLU A 167 -10.34 -16.28 -0.75
N ASP A 168 -10.04 -16.09 -2.04
CA ASP A 168 -8.69 -16.20 -2.57
C ASP A 168 -7.78 -15.10 -2.06
N TYR A 169 -8.28 -13.86 -2.00
CA TYR A 169 -7.56 -12.74 -1.40
C TYR A 169 -7.23 -13.01 0.08
N LYS A 170 -8.22 -13.43 0.85
CA LYS A 170 -8.10 -13.77 2.27
C LYS A 170 -7.11 -14.92 2.50
N ARG A 171 -7.20 -15.99 1.68
CA ARG A 171 -6.28 -17.13 1.71
C ARG A 171 -4.84 -16.66 1.43
N THR A 172 -4.67 -15.79 0.45
CA THR A 172 -3.37 -15.23 0.09
C THR A 172 -2.76 -14.44 1.24
N LYS A 173 -3.52 -13.54 1.89
CA LYS A 173 -3.02 -12.78 3.04
C LYS A 173 -2.69 -13.65 4.24
N LYS A 174 -3.48 -14.69 4.49
CA LYS A 174 -3.23 -15.65 5.57
C LYS A 174 -1.92 -16.43 5.41
N LYS A 175 -1.28 -16.43 4.24
CA LYS A 175 0.06 -17.03 4.09
C LYS A 175 1.09 -16.44 5.06
N VAL A 176 0.93 -15.18 5.48
CA VAL A 176 1.81 -14.56 6.48
C VAL A 176 1.79 -15.28 7.82
N LEU A 177 0.69 -15.99 8.14
CA LEU A 177 0.54 -16.76 9.38
C LEU A 177 1.31 -18.08 9.38
N ASN A 178 1.85 -18.52 8.23
CA ASN A 178 2.72 -19.70 8.13
C ASN A 178 4.19 -19.37 8.49
N SER A 179 4.45 -18.25 9.14
CA SER A 179 5.74 -17.86 9.71
C SER A 179 6.10 -18.68 10.94
N LYS A 180 7.37 -18.61 11.39
CA LYS A 180 7.80 -19.31 12.63
C LYS A 180 6.96 -18.92 13.84
N LYS A 181 6.60 -17.64 13.96
CA LYS A 181 5.68 -17.09 14.96
C LYS A 181 4.71 -16.14 14.29
N PHE A 182 3.47 -16.08 14.73
CA PHE A 182 2.48 -15.16 14.15
C PHE A 182 1.63 -14.46 15.21
N LEU A 183 1.15 -13.27 14.84
CA LEU A 183 0.31 -12.42 15.67
C LEU A 183 -0.76 -11.74 14.81
N LYS A 184 -1.94 -11.50 15.40
CA LYS A 184 -3.02 -10.71 14.79
C LYS A 184 -3.24 -9.49 15.64
N THR A 185 -2.72 -8.36 15.23
CA THR A 185 -2.87 -7.08 15.92
C THR A 185 -2.56 -5.93 14.97
N GLU A 186 -3.09 -4.75 15.27
CA GLU A 186 -2.77 -3.51 14.58
C GLU A 186 -1.89 -2.57 15.43
N ASP A 187 -1.62 -2.94 16.69
CA ASP A 187 -0.86 -2.15 17.64
C ASP A 187 0.66 -2.32 17.44
N PRO A 188 1.40 -1.29 16.99
CA PRO A 188 2.84 -1.36 16.82
C PRO A 188 3.60 -1.58 18.14
N TYR A 189 3.06 -1.16 19.28
CA TYR A 189 3.68 -1.42 20.58
C TYR A 189 3.63 -2.90 20.94
N GLU A 190 2.46 -3.53 20.76
CA GLU A 190 2.29 -4.96 20.98
C GLU A 190 3.22 -5.78 20.07
N ILE A 191 3.33 -5.39 18.78
CA ILE A 191 4.24 -6.05 17.84
C ILE A 191 5.69 -5.91 18.31
N PHE A 192 6.10 -4.70 18.72
CA PHE A 192 7.46 -4.45 19.17
C PHE A 192 7.82 -5.30 20.40
N GLU A 193 6.95 -5.29 21.42
CA GLU A 193 7.15 -6.05 22.67
C GLU A 193 7.22 -7.54 22.39
N TRP A 194 6.33 -8.05 21.54
CA TRP A 194 6.29 -9.46 21.17
C TRP A 194 7.52 -9.92 20.38
N VAL A 195 8.03 -9.09 19.47
CA VAL A 195 9.21 -9.40 18.66
C VAL A 195 10.50 -9.32 19.47
N THR A 196 10.63 -8.30 20.33
CA THR A 196 11.87 -8.01 21.04
C THR A 196 11.96 -8.61 22.44
N GLY A 197 10.81 -8.94 23.04
CA GLY A 197 10.70 -9.31 24.47
C GLY A 197 10.89 -8.13 25.44
N SER A 198 10.96 -6.89 24.93
CA SER A 198 11.23 -5.69 25.71
C SER A 198 10.07 -4.71 25.61
N LYS A 199 9.78 -3.98 26.70
CA LYS A 199 8.75 -2.92 26.66
C LYS A 199 9.17 -1.79 25.74
N ALA A 200 8.24 -1.35 24.90
CA ALA A 200 8.40 -0.18 24.07
C ALA A 200 8.28 1.11 24.91
N GLN A 201 9.09 2.12 24.57
CA GLN A 201 8.92 3.44 25.15
C GLN A 201 7.77 4.18 24.46
N ASN A 202 6.89 4.76 25.25
CA ASN A 202 5.81 5.59 24.74
C ASN A 202 6.39 6.80 24.00
N GLN A 203 5.94 7.01 22.77
CA GLN A 203 6.34 8.15 21.96
C GLN A 203 5.20 8.63 21.06
N THR A 204 5.28 9.86 20.60
CA THR A 204 4.42 10.38 19.54
C THR A 204 5.02 9.97 18.21
N PHE A 205 4.26 9.20 17.44
CA PHE A 205 4.69 8.80 16.10
C PHE A 205 4.61 9.95 15.11
N LYS A 206 5.55 9.99 14.18
CA LYS A 206 5.43 10.80 12.97
C LYS A 206 4.48 10.11 12.02
N ASP A 207 3.57 10.87 11.42
CA ASP A 207 2.65 10.36 10.41
C ASP A 207 3.36 10.15 9.07
N LEU A 208 2.85 9.18 8.30
CA LEU A 208 3.20 9.05 6.90
C LEU A 208 2.49 10.14 6.08
N PRO A 209 3.16 10.76 5.11
CA PRO A 209 2.52 11.69 4.20
C PRO A 209 1.27 11.06 3.54
N TYR A 210 0.19 11.84 3.47
CA TYR A 210 -1.05 11.47 2.78
C TYR A 210 -1.85 10.30 3.39
N ARG A 211 -1.54 9.88 4.63
CA ARG A 211 -2.28 8.86 5.37
C ARG A 211 -2.81 9.43 6.66
N TYR A 212 -4.01 9.99 6.60
CA TYR A 212 -4.65 10.72 7.68
C TYR A 212 -3.75 11.83 8.26
N GLN A 213 -2.97 12.45 7.38
CA GLN A 213 -1.98 13.48 7.73
C GLN A 213 -2.68 14.78 8.10
N LYS A 214 -2.41 15.31 9.27
CA LYS A 214 -2.80 16.69 9.63
C LYS A 214 -1.92 17.69 8.87
N VAL A 215 -2.50 18.34 7.86
CA VAL A 215 -1.84 19.38 7.08
C VAL A 215 -1.90 20.70 7.82
N SER A 216 -3.02 20.97 8.50
CA SER A 216 -3.24 22.10 9.39
C SER A 216 -4.18 21.70 10.52
N ASN A 217 -4.51 22.64 11.41
CA ASN A 217 -5.46 22.40 12.49
C ASN A 217 -6.87 22.02 11.99
N SER A 218 -7.21 22.35 10.75
CA SER A 218 -8.53 22.16 10.15
C SER A 218 -8.53 21.26 8.91
N ILE A 219 -7.37 20.78 8.43
CA ILE A 219 -7.28 20.00 7.19
C ILE A 219 -6.56 18.69 7.46
N ILE A 220 -7.24 17.59 7.16
CA ILE A 220 -6.71 16.23 7.18
C ILE A 220 -6.62 15.71 5.75
N ASN A 221 -5.42 15.28 5.36
CA ASN A 221 -5.14 14.70 4.06
C ASN A 221 -4.96 13.19 4.17
N ASP A 222 -5.91 12.44 3.63
CA ASP A 222 -5.91 10.98 3.56
C ASP A 222 -5.98 10.48 2.10
N SER A 223 -5.29 11.17 1.20
CA SER A 223 -5.35 10.88 -0.25
C SER A 223 -4.83 9.49 -0.65
N LYS A 224 -4.25 8.73 0.26
CA LYS A 224 -3.89 7.31 0.09
C LYS A 224 -5.03 6.35 0.40
N SER A 225 -6.19 6.83 0.82
CA SER A 225 -7.42 6.06 0.98
C SER A 225 -8.02 5.76 -0.40
N THR A 226 -7.82 4.55 -0.89
CA THR A 226 -8.19 4.15 -2.26
C THR A 226 -9.27 3.07 -2.31
N ASN A 227 -9.90 2.76 -1.19
CA ASN A 227 -11.04 1.86 -1.09
C ASN A 227 -12.03 2.35 -0.02
N MET A 228 -13.27 1.86 -0.08
CA MET A 228 -14.36 2.28 0.80
C MET A 228 -14.08 1.96 2.27
N HIS A 229 -13.45 0.83 2.57
CA HIS A 229 -13.09 0.48 3.95
C HIS A 229 -12.09 1.47 4.56
N SER A 230 -11.09 1.93 3.79
CA SER A 230 -10.15 2.94 4.26
C SER A 230 -10.81 4.31 4.46
N LEU A 231 -11.77 4.67 3.59
CA LEU A 231 -12.58 5.88 3.77
C LEU A 231 -13.42 5.82 5.06
N GLN A 232 -14.13 4.72 5.30
CA GLN A 232 -14.91 4.53 6.53
C GLN A 232 -14.02 4.64 7.78
N TYR A 233 -12.83 4.04 7.74
CA TYR A 233 -11.87 4.16 8.83
C TYR A 233 -11.40 5.61 9.05
N ALA A 234 -11.13 6.36 7.99
CA ALA A 234 -10.78 7.78 8.10
C ALA A 234 -11.91 8.61 8.73
N ILE A 235 -13.16 8.30 8.37
CA ILE A 235 -14.36 8.91 8.97
C ILE A 235 -14.46 8.57 10.46
N GLU A 236 -14.25 7.32 10.86
CA GLU A 236 -14.24 6.93 12.28
C GLU A 236 -13.18 7.67 13.10
N LEU A 237 -11.98 7.84 12.53
CA LEU A 237 -10.93 8.63 13.17
C LEU A 237 -11.32 10.11 13.28
N ALA A 238 -11.93 10.68 12.23
CA ALA A 238 -12.40 12.05 12.24
C ALA A 238 -13.51 12.25 13.29
N ASN A 239 -14.45 11.31 13.38
CA ASN A 239 -15.51 11.35 14.39
C ASN A 239 -15.00 11.29 15.85
N LYS A 240 -13.88 10.59 16.08
CA LYS A 240 -13.22 10.52 17.40
C LYS A 240 -12.35 11.74 17.68
N GLY A 241 -11.65 12.25 16.67
CA GLY A 241 -10.63 13.29 16.84
C GLY A 241 -11.13 14.72 16.68
N LEU A 242 -12.21 14.93 15.93
CA LEU A 242 -12.81 16.25 15.73
C LEU A 242 -13.98 16.43 16.70
N GLN A 243 -13.74 17.20 17.75
CA GLN A 243 -14.79 17.58 18.71
C GLN A 243 -15.92 18.27 17.92
N ASN A 244 -17.15 17.75 18.03
CA ASN A 244 -18.39 18.26 17.42
C ASN A 244 -18.73 17.78 15.99
N LYS A 245 -18.05 16.79 15.41
CA LYS A 245 -18.36 16.22 14.07
C LYS A 245 -18.56 17.26 12.94
N ASN A 246 -18.08 18.51 13.11
CA ASN A 246 -18.21 19.60 12.13
C ASN A 246 -17.06 19.51 11.12
N TYR A 247 -17.19 18.61 10.15
CA TYR A 247 -16.24 18.51 9.04
C TYR A 247 -16.94 18.20 7.72
N VAL A 248 -16.32 18.66 6.66
CA VAL A 248 -16.70 18.33 5.28
C VAL A 248 -15.79 17.22 4.79
N LEU A 249 -16.39 16.18 4.23
CA LEU A 249 -15.67 15.13 3.52
C LEU A 249 -15.55 15.49 2.04
N ILE A 250 -14.34 15.40 1.48
CA ILE A 250 -14.13 15.43 0.03
C ILE A 250 -13.76 14.03 -0.44
N THR A 251 -14.54 13.46 -1.37
CA THR A 251 -14.34 12.13 -1.97
C THR A 251 -14.26 12.20 -3.48
N CYS A 252 -13.52 11.26 -4.10
CA CYS A 252 -13.30 11.22 -5.55
C CYS A 252 -12.64 9.89 -5.97
N GLY A 253 -12.38 9.70 -7.26
CA GLY A 253 -11.66 8.56 -7.82
C GLY A 253 -12.52 7.74 -8.78
N ASN A 254 -12.07 6.54 -9.12
CA ASN A 254 -12.75 5.64 -10.04
C ASN A 254 -13.37 4.45 -9.30
N PRO A 255 -14.71 4.33 -9.21
CA PRO A 255 -15.40 3.27 -8.49
C PRO A 255 -15.46 1.94 -9.26
N GLU A 256 -15.01 1.84 -10.51
CA GLU A 256 -15.13 0.62 -11.35
C GLU A 256 -14.47 -0.62 -10.73
N LYS A 257 -13.50 -0.44 -9.85
CA LYS A 257 -12.79 -1.54 -9.18
C LYS A 257 -13.49 -2.06 -7.93
N GLU A 258 -14.49 -1.38 -7.44
CA GLU A 258 -15.30 -1.78 -6.29
C GLU A 258 -16.72 -2.10 -6.76
N ARG A 259 -17.34 -3.12 -6.16
CA ARG A 259 -18.77 -3.37 -6.41
C ARG A 259 -19.56 -2.18 -5.89
N PHE A 260 -20.40 -1.59 -6.73
CA PHE A 260 -21.28 -0.47 -6.39
C PHE A 260 -22.25 -0.86 -5.26
N SER A 261 -21.81 -0.75 -4.02
CA SER A 261 -22.68 -0.86 -2.87
C SER A 261 -23.15 0.53 -2.43
N LYS A 262 -24.44 0.69 -2.23
CA LYS A 262 -24.97 1.90 -1.64
C LYS A 262 -24.47 2.03 -0.20
N VAL A 263 -23.90 3.17 0.15
CA VAL A 263 -23.30 3.43 1.45
C VAL A 263 -23.76 4.76 2.03
N SER A 264 -24.08 4.76 3.31
CA SER A 264 -24.30 5.99 4.10
C SER A 264 -23.04 6.24 4.94
N LEU A 265 -22.50 7.44 4.88
CA LEU A 265 -21.30 7.85 5.58
C LEU A 265 -21.70 8.63 6.83
N ASP A 266 -21.61 8.02 8.00
CA ASP A 266 -22.00 8.64 9.28
C ASP A 266 -20.84 9.49 9.85
N GLY A 267 -21.07 10.80 9.98
CA GLY A 267 -20.15 11.74 10.61
C GLY A 267 -19.96 13.06 9.88
N PRO A 268 -19.65 13.09 8.57
CA PRO A 268 -19.47 14.36 7.87
C PRO A 268 -20.78 15.16 7.80
N GLU A 269 -20.68 16.47 8.07
CA GLU A 269 -21.79 17.41 7.93
C GLU A 269 -22.22 17.55 6.46
N GLU A 270 -21.25 17.51 5.55
CA GLU A 270 -21.45 17.57 4.11
C GLU A 270 -20.45 16.68 3.38
N VAL A 271 -20.89 16.07 2.26
CA VAL A 271 -20.03 15.27 1.40
C VAL A 271 -19.88 15.96 0.04
N LEU A 272 -18.65 16.36 -0.29
CA LEU A 272 -18.31 16.95 -1.59
C LEU A 272 -17.70 15.86 -2.49
N ILE A 273 -18.37 15.60 -3.60
CA ILE A 273 -17.98 14.55 -4.54
C ILE A 273 -17.41 15.21 -5.79
N CYS A 274 -16.19 14.88 -6.17
CA CYS A 274 -15.53 15.51 -7.31
C CYS A 274 -14.81 14.51 -8.25
N GLY A 275 -14.47 14.99 -9.45
CA GLY A 275 -13.73 14.20 -10.45
C GLY A 275 -14.60 13.67 -11.58
N ASN A 276 -14.00 12.83 -12.42
CA ASN A 276 -14.64 12.31 -13.64
C ASN A 276 -15.83 11.40 -13.34
N HIS A 277 -15.71 10.56 -12.31
CA HIS A 277 -16.74 9.59 -11.88
C HIS A 277 -17.66 10.13 -10.77
N ARG A 278 -17.78 11.45 -10.63
CA ARG A 278 -18.57 12.08 -9.57
C ARG A 278 -20.06 11.71 -9.57
N LYS A 279 -20.63 11.38 -10.74
CA LYS A 279 -22.03 10.97 -10.84
C LYS A 279 -22.24 9.57 -10.28
N GLU A 280 -21.40 8.62 -10.70
CA GLU A 280 -21.40 7.23 -10.26
C GLU A 280 -21.14 7.14 -8.75
N ILE A 281 -20.18 7.90 -8.22
CA ILE A 281 -19.92 7.99 -6.79
C ILE A 281 -21.14 8.57 -6.05
N SER A 282 -21.78 9.58 -6.60
CA SER A 282 -22.98 10.18 -5.98
C SER A 282 -24.16 9.23 -5.91
N GLU A 283 -24.29 8.29 -6.85
CA GLU A 283 -25.31 7.25 -6.82
C GLU A 283 -25.06 6.21 -5.72
N CYS A 284 -23.79 5.95 -5.39
CA CYS A 284 -23.38 5.05 -4.31
C CYS A 284 -23.56 5.68 -2.92
N ILE A 285 -23.29 6.97 -2.77
CA ILE A 285 -23.36 7.66 -1.47
C ILE A 285 -24.79 8.12 -1.19
N GLN A 286 -25.37 7.61 -0.10
CA GLN A 286 -26.78 7.88 0.29
C GLN A 286 -26.97 9.11 1.19
N ASN A 287 -25.91 9.81 1.54
CA ASN A 287 -26.01 11.04 2.34
C ASN A 287 -26.91 12.07 1.67
N THR A 288 -27.80 12.68 2.43
CA THR A 288 -28.72 13.71 1.92
C THR A 288 -28.03 15.03 1.66
N ASN A 289 -27.06 15.41 2.52
CA ASN A 289 -26.26 16.62 2.36
C ASN A 289 -25.00 16.30 1.55
N LYS A 290 -25.12 16.22 0.22
CA LYS A 290 -24.01 16.00 -0.71
C LYS A 290 -24.07 16.96 -1.88
N LYS A 291 -22.89 17.41 -2.36
CA LYS A 291 -22.73 18.27 -3.52
C LYS A 291 -21.73 17.69 -4.51
N ILE A 292 -21.95 17.93 -5.79
CA ILE A 292 -21.16 17.39 -6.90
C ILE A 292 -20.38 18.51 -7.57
N PHE A 293 -19.06 18.29 -7.76
CA PHE A 293 -18.17 19.24 -8.40
C PHE A 293 -17.38 18.61 -9.56
N LEU A 294 -17.08 19.41 -10.57
CA LEU A 294 -16.32 18.94 -11.75
C LEU A 294 -14.93 18.41 -11.35
N ASN A 295 -14.26 19.08 -10.40
CA ASN A 295 -12.94 18.72 -9.93
C ASN A 295 -12.69 19.23 -8.50
N LEU A 296 -11.57 18.81 -7.90
CA LEU A 296 -11.18 19.18 -6.55
C LEU A 296 -11.09 20.69 -6.35
N ARG A 297 -10.55 21.44 -7.33
CA ARG A 297 -10.43 22.91 -7.25
C ARG A 297 -11.78 23.59 -7.06
N LYS A 298 -12.82 23.12 -7.76
CA LYS A 298 -14.20 23.66 -7.61
C LYS A 298 -14.80 23.32 -6.25
N ALA A 299 -14.54 22.12 -5.73
CA ALA A 299 -14.95 21.73 -4.38
C ALA A 299 -14.26 22.59 -3.30
N LEU A 300 -12.95 22.81 -3.40
CA LEU A 300 -12.22 23.66 -2.48
C LEU A 300 -12.65 25.13 -2.55
N ASN A 301 -12.93 25.65 -3.76
CA ASN A 301 -13.45 27.01 -3.90
C ASN A 301 -14.83 27.16 -3.25
N HIS A 302 -15.69 26.16 -3.33
CA HIS A 302 -16.99 26.14 -2.65
C HIS A 302 -16.78 26.29 -1.13
N ILE A 303 -15.87 25.50 -0.54
CA ILE A 303 -15.53 25.56 0.89
C ILE A 303 -15.04 26.96 1.30
N LYS A 304 -14.19 27.60 0.48
CA LYS A 304 -13.66 28.95 0.77
C LYS A 304 -14.74 30.03 0.88
N HIS A 305 -15.87 29.85 0.22
CA HIS A 305 -16.98 30.80 0.21
C HIS A 305 -18.04 30.51 1.30
N GLU A 306 -17.99 29.34 1.95
CA GLU A 306 -18.90 29.02 3.05
C GLU A 306 -18.29 29.44 4.40
N LYS A 307 -18.96 30.37 5.10
CA LYS A 307 -18.46 30.99 6.34
C LYS A 307 -18.37 30.04 7.56
N ASN A 308 -18.90 28.82 7.47
CA ASN A 308 -19.09 27.93 8.63
C ASN A 308 -18.27 26.62 8.61
N ILE A 309 -17.45 26.36 7.60
CA ILE A 309 -16.69 25.11 7.52
C ILE A 309 -15.45 25.21 8.39
N LYS A 310 -15.40 24.39 9.44
CA LYS A 310 -14.31 24.39 10.41
C LYS A 310 -13.23 23.35 10.11
N ASN A 311 -13.58 22.17 9.54
CA ASN A 311 -12.64 21.10 9.31
C ASN A 311 -12.89 20.44 7.94
N ILE A 312 -11.83 19.94 7.31
CA ILE A 312 -11.87 19.23 6.02
C ILE A 312 -11.17 17.89 6.17
N LEU A 313 -11.87 16.81 5.82
CA LEU A 313 -11.28 15.50 5.58
C LEU A 313 -11.24 15.26 4.08
N PHE A 314 -10.05 15.22 3.49
CA PHE A 314 -9.85 14.76 2.13
C PHE A 314 -9.49 13.28 2.14
N SER A 315 -10.42 12.42 1.77
CA SER A 315 -10.25 10.97 1.71
C SER A 315 -11.01 10.44 0.48
N PRO A 316 -10.30 10.09 -0.61
CA PRO A 316 -10.90 9.71 -1.88
C PRO A 316 -11.88 8.55 -1.79
N GLY A 317 -11.52 7.47 -1.10
CA GLY A 317 -12.35 6.27 -0.96
C GLY A 317 -12.38 5.37 -2.20
N TYR A 318 -11.74 5.80 -3.28
CA TYR A 318 -11.63 5.06 -4.55
C TYR A 318 -10.25 5.25 -5.17
N PRO A 319 -9.77 4.30 -6.01
CA PRO A 319 -8.53 4.47 -6.76
C PRO A 319 -8.57 5.74 -7.64
N SER A 320 -7.47 6.44 -7.75
CA SER A 320 -7.39 7.71 -8.49
C SER A 320 -7.71 7.60 -9.99
N GLY A 321 -7.55 6.43 -10.61
CA GLY A 321 -7.81 6.22 -12.04
C GLY A 321 -7.04 7.22 -12.91
N THR A 322 -7.74 7.78 -13.91
CA THR A 322 -7.26 8.89 -14.76
C THR A 322 -7.53 10.27 -14.18
N ASP A 323 -8.23 10.34 -13.03
CA ASP A 323 -8.41 11.61 -12.34
C ASP A 323 -7.05 12.10 -11.83
N SER A 324 -6.71 13.33 -12.20
CA SER A 324 -5.48 14.03 -11.79
C SER A 324 -5.45 14.34 -10.27
N VAL A 325 -6.21 13.62 -9.49
CA VAL A 325 -6.25 13.74 -8.03
C VAL A 325 -5.14 12.89 -7.41
N SER A 326 -3.92 13.06 -7.94
CA SER A 326 -2.76 12.60 -7.20
C SER A 326 -2.48 13.58 -6.06
N TYR A 327 -2.02 13.05 -4.94
CA TYR A 327 -1.58 13.80 -3.77
C TYR A 327 -0.59 14.95 -4.09
N THR A 328 0.04 14.96 -5.26
CA THR A 328 0.92 16.03 -5.77
C THR A 328 0.15 17.33 -6.10
N HIS A 329 -1.14 17.26 -6.43
CA HIS A 329 -1.95 18.45 -6.73
C HIS A 329 -2.44 19.19 -5.48
N LEU A 330 -2.57 18.53 -4.33
CA LEU A 330 -2.88 19.22 -3.07
C LEU A 330 -1.73 20.13 -2.63
N ARG A 331 -0.48 19.73 -2.89
CA ARG A 331 0.71 20.53 -2.59
C ARG A 331 0.77 21.85 -3.35
N ALA A 332 0.22 21.91 -4.57
CA ALA A 332 0.17 23.12 -5.38
C ALA A 332 -0.86 24.16 -4.90
N HIS A 333 -1.65 23.84 -3.87
CA HIS A 333 -2.68 24.71 -3.29
C HIS A 333 -2.41 25.11 -1.83
N GLU A 334 -1.26 24.67 -1.28
CA GLU A 334 -0.80 25.07 0.07
C GLU A 334 -0.03 26.42 0.09
N THR A 335 0.20 27.03 -1.09
CA THR A 335 0.83 28.35 -1.23
C THR A 335 -0.19 29.45 -1.55
#